data_9151637e8ed30e21ecbeafc892c29a6c
#
_entry.id   9151637e8ed30e21ecbeafc892c29a6c
#
_cell.length_a   1.000
_cell.length_b   1.000
_cell.length_c   1.000
_cell.angle_alpha   90.00
_cell.angle_beta   90.00
_cell.angle_gamma   90.00
#
_symmetry.space_group_name_H-M   'P 1'
#
loop_
_entity.id
_entity.type
_entity.pdbx_description
1 polymer ?
#
loop_
_entity_poly.entity_id
_entity_poly.type
_entity_poly.pdbx_seq_one_letter_code
_entity_poly.pdbx_strand_id
1 'polypeptide(L)'
;MIRYIKILLAASVALFCLFYALQNIWNLDAAGWFVAYTTGMEGHELYPDHFGPAITAPALHTIMLWIIIALEVTAGLLAAKGTIDLFKARNGSADEFNGAKTYAIAGCGVGILVWFGLFSAIAGAYFQIWQTEAGGGALANASMFSVQLGVIWLLISQKDN
;
A
#
# COMPACT_ATOMS: atom_id res chain seq x y z
N MET A 1 -13.90 -12.54 21.51
CA MET A 1 -14.48 -12.04 20.24
C MET A 1 -13.55 -11.01 19.55
N ILE A 2 -13.09 -9.95 20.22
CA ILE A 2 -12.27 -8.88 19.62
C ILE A 2 -10.96 -9.40 18.97
N ARG A 3 -10.26 -10.36 19.59
CA ARG A 3 -9.04 -10.96 19.05
C ARG A 3 -9.27 -11.60 17.67
N TYR A 4 -10.38 -12.30 17.46
CA TYR A 4 -10.73 -12.89 16.17
C TYR A 4 -10.98 -11.83 15.10
N ILE A 5 -11.61 -10.69 15.47
CA ILE A 5 -11.79 -9.57 14.55
C ILE A 5 -10.43 -9.02 14.10
N LYS A 6 -9.48 -8.83 15.02
CA LYS A 6 -8.12 -8.36 14.70
C LYS A 6 -7.37 -9.34 13.79
N ILE A 7 -7.53 -10.66 14.00
CA ILE A 7 -6.95 -11.69 13.14
C ILE A 7 -7.54 -11.61 11.73
N LEU A 8 -8.86 -11.48 11.59
CA LEU A 8 -9.53 -11.37 10.31
C LEU A 8 -9.15 -10.08 9.57
N LEU A 9 -9.03 -8.97 10.29
CA LEU A 9 -8.55 -7.71 9.71
C LEU A 9 -7.11 -7.84 9.20
N ALA A 10 -6.21 -8.46 9.97
CA ALA A 10 -4.84 -8.71 9.51
C ALA A 10 -4.80 -9.62 8.27
N ALA A 11 -5.63 -10.67 8.25
CA ALA A 11 -5.77 -11.54 7.07
C ALA A 11 -6.29 -10.78 5.85
N SER A 12 -7.26 -9.88 6.03
CA SER A 12 -7.80 -9.05 4.96
C SER A 12 -6.73 -8.10 4.39
N VAL A 13 -5.89 -7.51 5.23
CA VAL A 13 -4.74 -6.70 4.78
C VAL A 13 -3.76 -7.55 3.97
N ALA A 14 -3.45 -8.77 4.42
CA ALA A 14 -2.56 -9.67 3.69
C ALA A 14 -3.09 -9.98 2.28
N LEU A 15 -4.36 -10.36 2.18
CA LEU A 15 -5.01 -10.65 0.89
C LEU A 15 -5.05 -9.42 0.00
N PHE A 16 -5.41 -8.27 0.55
CA PHE A 16 -5.48 -7.02 -0.17
C PHE A 16 -4.14 -6.67 -0.83
N CYS A 17 -3.06 -6.63 -0.05
CA CYS A 17 -1.74 -6.29 -0.58
C CYS A 17 -1.22 -7.32 -1.58
N LEU A 18 -1.38 -8.64 -1.30
CA LEU A 18 -0.94 -9.69 -2.20
C LEU A 18 -1.73 -9.71 -3.51
N PHE A 19 -3.05 -9.45 -3.47
CA PHE A 19 -3.84 -9.40 -4.69
C PHE A 19 -3.46 -8.20 -5.57
N TYR A 20 -3.16 -7.04 -4.99
CA TYR A 20 -2.65 -5.90 -5.76
C TYR A 20 -1.28 -6.23 -6.41
N ALA A 21 -0.35 -6.80 -5.65
CA ALA A 21 0.93 -7.25 -6.20
C ALA A 21 0.76 -8.27 -7.33
N LEU A 22 -0.11 -9.27 -7.16
CA LEU A 22 -0.41 -10.27 -8.19
C LEU A 22 -1.05 -9.66 -9.43
N GLN A 23 -1.99 -8.71 -9.28
CA GLN A 23 -2.59 -8.02 -10.42
C GLN A 23 -1.56 -7.19 -11.19
N ASN A 24 -0.64 -6.52 -10.50
CA ASN A 24 0.45 -5.78 -11.14
C ASN A 24 1.41 -6.73 -11.88
N ILE A 25 1.74 -7.89 -11.29
CA ILE A 25 2.58 -8.92 -11.95
C ILE A 25 1.88 -9.51 -13.17
N TRP A 26 0.56 -9.73 -13.10
CA TRP A 26 -0.22 -10.29 -14.21
C TRP A 26 -0.41 -9.31 -15.36
N ASN A 27 -0.33 -8.01 -15.07
CA ASN A 27 -0.55 -6.91 -16.02
C ASN A 27 0.67 -5.98 -16.09
N LEU A 28 1.89 -6.55 -16.18
CA LEU A 28 3.14 -5.77 -16.13
C LEU A 28 3.20 -4.64 -17.17
N ASP A 29 2.69 -4.86 -18.37
CA ASP A 29 2.68 -3.84 -19.42
C ASP A 29 1.79 -2.64 -19.05
N ALA A 30 0.58 -2.90 -18.55
CA ALA A 30 -0.34 -1.86 -18.11
C ALA A 30 0.17 -1.12 -16.87
N ALA A 31 0.73 -1.85 -15.89
CA ALA A 31 1.32 -1.28 -14.70
C ALA A 31 2.56 -0.43 -15.04
N GLY A 32 3.41 -0.91 -15.96
CA GLY A 32 4.57 -0.17 -16.45
C GLY A 32 4.18 1.09 -17.22
N TRP A 33 3.15 1.00 -18.07
CA TRP A 33 2.59 2.16 -18.74
C TRP A 33 2.11 3.21 -17.73
N PHE A 34 1.39 2.81 -16.70
CA PHE A 34 0.87 3.73 -15.70
C PHE A 34 2.00 4.44 -14.92
N VAL A 35 3.08 3.73 -14.59
CA VAL A 35 4.27 4.33 -13.97
C VAL A 35 4.91 5.34 -14.92
N ALA A 36 5.10 4.99 -16.20
CA ALA A 36 5.69 5.87 -17.19
C ALA A 36 4.82 7.13 -17.42
N TYR A 37 3.50 6.95 -17.56
CA TYR A 37 2.54 8.03 -17.70
C TYR A 37 2.56 8.99 -16.51
N THR A 38 2.57 8.44 -15.29
CA THR A 38 2.64 9.24 -14.06
C THR A 38 3.92 10.06 -13.98
N THR A 39 5.06 9.42 -14.18
CA THR A 39 6.37 10.05 -13.98
C THR A 39 6.82 10.89 -15.16
N GLY A 40 6.24 10.66 -16.34
CA GLY A 40 6.40 11.48 -17.54
C GLY A 40 5.62 12.79 -17.50
N MET A 41 4.71 12.94 -16.54
CA MET A 41 3.86 14.13 -16.38
C MET A 41 3.06 14.48 -17.65
N GLU A 42 2.56 13.45 -18.33
CA GLU A 42 1.80 13.62 -19.56
C GLU A 42 0.36 14.11 -19.28
N GLY A 43 -0.17 14.99 -20.15
CA GLY A 43 -1.55 15.47 -20.06
C GLY A 43 -1.81 16.46 -18.92
N HIS A 44 -0.78 17.16 -18.43
CA HIS A 44 -0.92 18.21 -17.42
C HIS A 44 -1.30 19.54 -18.08
N GLU A 45 -2.55 19.96 -17.90
CA GLU A 45 -3.07 21.20 -18.48
C GLU A 45 -3.26 22.33 -17.46
N LEU A 46 -3.58 21.98 -16.20
CA LEU A 46 -3.90 22.96 -15.15
C LEU A 46 -2.64 23.61 -14.56
N TYR A 47 -1.63 22.81 -14.26
CA TYR A 47 -0.31 23.26 -13.80
C TYR A 47 0.75 22.74 -14.76
N PRO A 48 1.00 23.45 -15.87
CA PRO A 48 1.96 23.03 -16.89
C PRO A 48 3.43 23.13 -16.43
N ASP A 49 3.70 24.03 -15.46
CA ASP A 49 5.03 24.22 -14.89
C ASP A 49 5.24 23.32 -13.66
N HIS A 50 6.39 22.66 -13.59
CA HIS A 50 6.76 21.75 -12.52
C HIS A 50 8.01 22.23 -11.78
N PHE A 51 8.05 22.05 -10.46
CA PHE A 51 9.26 22.40 -9.69
C PHE A 51 10.40 21.37 -9.84
N GLY A 52 10.12 20.17 -10.35
CA GLY A 52 11.08 19.11 -10.56
C GLY A 52 10.94 18.45 -11.93
N PRO A 53 11.96 17.71 -12.41
CA PRO A 53 11.95 17.11 -13.73
C PRO A 53 10.99 15.94 -13.83
N ALA A 54 10.40 15.75 -15.01
CA ALA A 54 9.77 14.49 -15.40
C ALA A 54 10.82 13.39 -15.52
N ILE A 55 10.42 12.15 -15.23
CA ILE A 55 11.25 10.98 -15.41
C ILE A 55 10.73 10.24 -16.65
N THR A 56 11.56 10.17 -17.69
CA THR A 56 11.19 9.54 -18.98
C THR A 56 12.04 8.32 -19.34
N ALA A 57 13.02 7.97 -18.49
CA ALA A 57 13.92 6.85 -18.75
C ALA A 57 13.23 5.50 -18.50
N PRO A 58 13.08 4.61 -19.51
CA PRO A 58 12.36 3.33 -19.36
C PRO A 58 12.93 2.42 -18.26
N ALA A 59 14.25 2.44 -18.06
CA ALA A 59 14.89 1.65 -17.00
C ALA A 59 14.45 2.10 -15.61
N LEU A 60 14.24 3.42 -15.39
CA LEU A 60 13.74 3.94 -14.11
C LEU A 60 12.27 3.57 -13.89
N HIS A 61 11.43 3.59 -14.92
CA HIS A 61 10.04 3.13 -14.83
C HIS A 61 9.97 1.67 -14.39
N THR A 62 10.81 0.81 -14.98
CA THR A 62 10.89 -0.61 -14.62
C THR A 62 11.32 -0.78 -13.15
N ILE A 63 12.35 -0.05 -12.71
CA ILE A 63 12.81 -0.09 -11.32
C ILE A 63 11.70 0.37 -10.36
N MET A 64 11.03 1.47 -10.67
CA MET A 64 9.92 1.99 -9.84
C MET A 64 8.77 1.00 -9.74
N LEU A 65 8.36 0.39 -10.86
CA LEU A 65 7.33 -0.65 -10.85
C LEU A 65 7.71 -1.82 -9.94
N TRP A 66 8.93 -2.34 -10.04
CA TRP A 66 9.37 -3.44 -9.20
C TRP A 66 9.50 -3.06 -7.72
N ILE A 67 9.84 -1.79 -7.40
CA ILE A 67 9.80 -1.28 -6.02
C ILE A 67 8.36 -1.30 -5.48
N ILE A 68 7.38 -0.85 -6.26
CA ILE A 68 5.96 -0.87 -5.87
C ILE A 68 5.53 -2.31 -5.57
N ILE A 69 5.76 -3.23 -6.51
CA ILE A 69 5.40 -4.65 -6.38
C ILE A 69 6.09 -5.28 -5.15
N ALA A 70 7.39 -5.01 -4.97
CA ALA A 70 8.13 -5.54 -3.83
C ALA A 70 7.58 -5.05 -2.49
N LEU A 71 7.18 -3.78 -2.39
CA LEU A 71 6.55 -3.22 -1.19
C LEU A 71 5.16 -3.81 -0.95
N GLU A 72 4.34 -4.00 -1.98
CA GLU A 72 3.03 -4.66 -1.87
C GLU A 72 3.17 -6.11 -1.38
N VAL A 73 4.11 -6.87 -1.96
CA VAL A 73 4.42 -8.24 -1.53
C VAL A 73 4.91 -8.24 -0.07
N THR A 74 5.81 -7.34 0.28
CA THR A 74 6.34 -7.22 1.65
C THR A 74 5.23 -6.91 2.64
N ALA A 75 4.35 -5.95 2.35
CA ALA A 75 3.20 -5.61 3.17
C ALA A 75 2.30 -6.84 3.39
N GLY A 76 1.99 -7.55 2.30
CA GLY A 76 1.14 -8.73 2.34
C GLY A 76 1.76 -9.89 3.12
N LEU A 77 3.04 -10.18 2.93
CA LEU A 77 3.74 -11.24 3.66
C LEU A 77 3.88 -10.93 5.16
N LEU A 78 4.17 -9.68 5.52
CA LEU A 78 4.20 -9.25 6.92
C LEU A 78 2.82 -9.39 7.58
N ALA A 79 1.76 -8.94 6.91
CA ALA A 79 0.41 -9.07 7.41
C ALA A 79 -0.03 -10.54 7.52
N ALA A 80 0.35 -11.40 6.57
CA ALA A 80 0.08 -12.85 6.62
C ALA A 80 0.80 -13.50 7.79
N LYS A 81 2.09 -13.20 7.99
CA LYS A 81 2.83 -13.66 9.18
C LYS A 81 2.18 -13.16 10.45
N GLY A 82 1.81 -11.90 10.53
CA GLY A 82 1.10 -11.32 11.67
C GLY A 82 -0.23 -12.01 11.95
N THR A 83 -0.99 -12.38 10.91
CA THR A 83 -2.22 -13.17 11.04
C THR A 83 -1.97 -14.51 11.70
N ILE A 84 -0.92 -15.21 11.27
CA ILE A 84 -0.53 -16.53 11.84
C ILE A 84 -0.12 -16.36 13.30
N ASP A 85 0.70 -15.35 13.62
CA ASP A 85 1.17 -15.11 14.98
C ASP A 85 0.00 -14.78 15.93
N LEU A 86 -0.90 -13.88 15.51
CA LEU A 86 -2.12 -13.54 16.25
C LEU A 86 -3.03 -14.75 16.43
N PHE A 87 -3.18 -15.60 15.40
CA PHE A 87 -4.00 -16.80 15.51
C PHE A 87 -3.42 -17.81 16.52
N LYS A 88 -2.10 -17.98 16.55
CA LYS A 88 -1.42 -18.84 17.54
C LYS A 88 -1.61 -18.30 18.96
N ALA A 89 -1.51 -16.98 19.15
CA ALA A 89 -1.65 -16.33 20.45
C ALA A 89 -3.09 -16.09 20.92
N ARG A 90 -4.12 -16.45 20.13
CA ARG A 90 -5.53 -16.08 20.37
C ARG A 90 -6.10 -16.49 21.73
N ASN A 91 -5.62 -17.61 22.27
CA ASN A 91 -6.04 -18.16 23.56
C ASN A 91 -5.03 -17.92 24.68
N GLY A 92 -3.92 -17.22 24.40
CA GLY A 92 -2.88 -16.88 25.35
C GLY A 92 -3.24 -15.68 26.23
N SER A 93 -2.29 -15.27 27.08
CA SER A 93 -2.41 -14.07 27.89
C SER A 93 -2.56 -12.81 27.04
N ALA A 94 -2.95 -11.69 27.68
CA ALA A 94 -3.02 -10.39 27.02
C ALA A 94 -1.64 -9.97 26.47
N ASP A 95 -0.58 -10.17 27.23
CA ASP A 95 0.79 -9.83 26.82
C ASP A 95 1.26 -10.65 25.63
N GLU A 96 0.99 -11.96 25.61
CA GLU A 96 1.32 -12.82 24.47
C GLU A 96 0.59 -12.37 23.21
N PHE A 97 -0.70 -12.07 23.31
CA PHE A 97 -1.48 -11.60 22.15
C PHE A 97 -1.02 -10.22 21.70
N ASN A 98 -0.71 -9.30 22.61
CA ASN A 98 -0.19 -7.97 22.28
C ASN A 98 1.19 -8.06 21.60
N GLY A 99 2.07 -8.94 22.05
CA GLY A 99 3.38 -9.19 21.43
C GLY A 99 3.27 -9.77 20.02
N ALA A 100 2.23 -10.54 19.74
CA ALA A 100 1.99 -11.17 18.44
C ALA A 100 1.54 -10.19 17.33
N LYS A 101 1.19 -8.92 17.65
CA LYS A 101 0.70 -7.91 16.70
C LYS A 101 1.78 -7.34 15.79
N THR A 102 3.04 -7.47 16.15
CA THR A 102 4.18 -6.76 15.52
C THR A 102 4.17 -6.83 14.00
N TYR A 103 4.05 -8.03 13.44
CA TYR A 103 4.09 -8.20 11.98
C TYR A 103 2.81 -7.72 11.28
N ALA A 104 1.64 -7.85 11.91
CA ALA A 104 0.40 -7.33 11.37
C ALA A 104 0.44 -5.79 11.29
N ILE A 105 0.95 -5.13 12.34
CA ILE A 105 1.15 -3.68 12.40
C ILE A 105 2.17 -3.24 11.33
N ALA A 106 3.28 -3.95 11.20
CA ALA A 106 4.30 -3.66 10.20
C ALA A 106 3.75 -3.80 8.77
N GLY A 107 2.96 -4.85 8.49
CA GLY A 107 2.30 -5.04 7.20
C GLY A 107 1.36 -3.89 6.83
N CYS A 108 0.51 -3.45 7.76
CA CYS A 108 -0.33 -2.25 7.56
C CYS A 108 0.53 -1.01 7.28
N GLY A 109 1.61 -0.80 8.05
CA GLY A 109 2.51 0.34 7.90
C GLY A 109 3.18 0.37 6.52
N VAL A 110 3.69 -0.75 6.03
CA VAL A 110 4.27 -0.84 4.68
C VAL A 110 3.19 -0.61 3.62
N GLY A 111 1.97 -1.14 3.79
CA GLY A 111 0.85 -0.84 2.90
C GLY A 111 0.53 0.66 2.85
N ILE A 112 0.50 1.36 3.99
CA ILE A 112 0.32 2.81 4.03
C ILE A 112 1.45 3.52 3.27
N LEU A 113 2.71 3.08 3.39
CA LEU A 113 3.82 3.64 2.61
C LEU A 113 3.62 3.47 1.10
N VAL A 114 3.03 2.37 0.64
CA VAL A 114 2.68 2.21 -0.77
C VAL A 114 1.63 3.24 -1.17
N TRP A 115 0.43 3.18 -0.59
CA TRP A 115 -0.70 3.96 -1.11
C TRP A 115 -0.67 5.44 -0.69
N PHE A 116 -0.20 5.78 0.51
CA PHE A 116 0.01 7.18 0.88
C PHE A 116 1.36 7.70 0.38
N GLY A 117 2.44 6.98 0.68
CA GLY A 117 3.80 7.45 0.37
C GLY A 117 4.06 7.55 -1.13
N LEU A 118 3.86 6.44 -1.88
CA LEU A 118 4.17 6.45 -3.31
C LEU A 118 3.05 7.10 -4.13
N PHE A 119 1.78 6.76 -3.88
CA PHE A 119 0.68 7.30 -4.69
C PHE A 119 0.30 8.73 -4.27
N SER A 120 -0.01 8.98 -3.00
CA SER A 120 -0.50 10.32 -2.61
C SER A 120 0.63 11.34 -2.54
N ALA A 121 1.74 11.04 -1.88
CA ALA A 121 2.81 12.01 -1.72
C ALA A 121 3.68 12.13 -2.98
N ILE A 122 4.11 11.02 -3.61
CA ILE A 122 4.99 11.11 -4.78
C ILE A 122 4.17 11.29 -6.05
N ALA A 123 3.29 10.36 -6.41
CA ALA A 123 2.54 10.47 -7.67
C ALA A 123 1.55 11.65 -7.62
N GLY A 124 0.88 11.88 -6.49
CA GLY A 124 -0.08 12.96 -6.33
C GLY A 124 0.57 14.33 -6.19
N ALA A 125 1.43 14.52 -5.18
CA ALA A 125 1.95 15.84 -4.86
C ALA A 125 3.16 16.24 -5.72
N TYR A 126 4.10 15.31 -6.01
CA TYR A 126 5.26 15.63 -6.85
C TYR A 126 4.92 15.56 -8.34
N PHE A 127 4.44 14.40 -8.83
CA PHE A 127 4.12 14.21 -10.24
C PHE A 127 2.74 14.75 -10.64
N GLN A 128 1.95 15.28 -9.72
CA GLN A 128 0.67 15.96 -9.96
C GLN A 128 -0.33 15.15 -10.82
N ILE A 129 -0.32 13.84 -10.68
CA ILE A 129 -1.13 12.93 -11.51
C ILE A 129 -2.66 13.18 -11.37
N TRP A 130 -3.07 13.88 -10.32
CA TRP A 130 -4.46 14.29 -10.10
C TRP A 130 -5.05 15.13 -11.24
N GLN A 131 -4.21 15.77 -12.08
CA GLN A 131 -4.63 16.56 -13.22
C GLN A 131 -5.17 15.70 -14.38
N THR A 132 -4.91 14.40 -14.37
CA THR A 132 -5.31 13.49 -15.44
C THR A 132 -6.48 12.63 -14.99
N GLU A 133 -7.34 12.19 -15.93
CA GLU A 133 -8.48 11.34 -15.62
C GLU A 133 -8.05 10.01 -15.00
N ALA A 134 -7.08 9.34 -15.62
CA ALA A 134 -6.55 8.06 -15.12
C ALA A 134 -5.88 8.21 -13.74
N GLY A 135 -5.10 9.28 -13.56
CA GLY A 135 -4.40 9.54 -12.31
C GLY A 135 -5.30 10.00 -11.19
N GLY A 136 -6.31 10.82 -11.49
CA GLY A 136 -7.29 11.28 -10.50
C GLY A 136 -8.05 10.10 -9.86
N GLY A 137 -8.47 9.13 -10.68
CA GLY A 137 -9.12 7.91 -10.21
C GLY A 137 -8.19 7.03 -9.35
N ALA A 138 -6.95 6.84 -9.80
CA ALA A 138 -5.96 6.06 -9.06
C ALA A 138 -5.63 6.70 -7.70
N LEU A 139 -5.48 8.03 -7.67
CA LEU A 139 -5.19 8.79 -6.45
C LEU A 139 -6.34 8.75 -5.44
N ALA A 140 -7.59 8.85 -5.91
CA ALA A 140 -8.76 8.72 -5.06
C ALA A 140 -8.82 7.34 -4.39
N ASN A 141 -8.59 6.26 -5.16
CA ASN A 141 -8.51 4.90 -4.64
C ASN A 141 -7.36 4.74 -3.64
N ALA A 142 -6.16 5.23 -3.96
CA ALA A 142 -5.00 5.14 -3.08
C ALA A 142 -5.24 5.87 -1.75
N SER A 143 -5.89 7.03 -1.79
CA SER A 143 -6.28 7.77 -0.58
C SER A 143 -7.26 6.97 0.28
N MET A 144 -8.27 6.36 -0.32
CA MET A 144 -9.23 5.49 0.38
C MET A 144 -8.51 4.28 1.01
N PHE A 145 -7.62 3.62 0.29
CA PHE A 145 -6.86 2.47 0.78
C PHE A 145 -5.96 2.85 1.95
N SER A 146 -5.30 4.02 1.88
CA SER A 146 -4.47 4.55 2.97
C SER A 146 -5.27 4.75 4.26
N VAL A 147 -6.46 5.33 4.16
CA VAL A 147 -7.35 5.54 5.29
C VAL A 147 -7.82 4.20 5.87
N GLN A 148 -8.25 3.26 5.02
CA GLN A 148 -8.69 1.93 5.46
C GLN A 148 -7.58 1.18 6.19
N LEU A 149 -6.37 1.16 5.63
CA LEU A 149 -5.20 0.53 6.26
C LEU A 149 -4.83 1.23 7.57
N GLY A 150 -4.91 2.57 7.63
CA GLY A 150 -4.67 3.34 8.84
C GLY A 150 -5.67 3.03 9.95
N VAL A 151 -6.96 2.90 9.63
CA VAL A 151 -7.99 2.49 10.60
C VAL A 151 -7.72 1.06 11.10
N ILE A 152 -7.41 0.12 10.21
CA ILE A 152 -7.09 -1.26 10.58
C ILE A 152 -5.82 -1.30 11.45
N TRP A 153 -4.79 -0.54 11.08
CA TRP A 153 -3.55 -0.38 11.84
C TRP A 153 -3.83 0.06 13.28
N LEU A 154 -4.67 1.10 13.46
CA LEU A 154 -5.08 1.59 14.78
C LEU A 154 -5.85 0.53 15.57
N LEU A 155 -6.81 -0.17 14.95
CA LEU A 155 -7.60 -1.20 15.60
C LEU A 155 -6.74 -2.38 16.07
N ILE A 156 -5.79 -2.86 15.23
CA ILE A 156 -4.88 -3.94 15.62
C ILE A 156 -3.94 -3.49 16.74
N SER A 157 -3.46 -2.24 16.70
CA SER A 157 -2.51 -1.69 17.67
C SER A 157 -3.08 -1.51 19.07
N GLN A 158 -4.40 -1.39 19.20
CA GLN A 158 -5.04 -1.27 20.51
C GLN A 158 -4.71 -2.45 21.42
N LYS A 159 -4.32 -2.15 22.66
CA LYS A 159 -4.02 -3.19 23.66
C LYS A 159 -5.26 -4.05 23.95
N ASP A 160 -5.03 -5.33 24.10
CA ASP A 160 -6.00 -6.30 24.63
C ASP A 160 -5.71 -6.52 26.12
N ASN A 161 -6.78 -6.64 26.90
CA ASN A 161 -6.73 -6.92 28.34
C ASN A 161 -6.89 -8.43 28.59
#